data_39cc58564773b6940b1fff5856b66a7c
#
_entry.id   39cc58564773b6940b1fff5856b66a7c
#
_cell.length_a   1.000
_cell.length_b   1.000
_cell.length_c   1.000
_cell.angle_alpha   90.00
_cell.angle_beta   90.00
_cell.angle_gamma   90.00
#
_symmetry.space_group_name_H-M   'P 1'
#
loop_
_entity.id
_entity.type
_entity.pdbx_description
1 polymer ?
#
loop_
_entity_poly.entity_id
_entity_poly.type
_entity_poly.pdbx_seq_one_letter_code
_entity_poly.pdbx_strand_id
1 'polypeptide(L)'
;LKEKLAKYIEENIKIINESVVLVFVEDEADSKSTLYTAIEKNGIVCKFDFQKPNQIEQRIKAICNAYKVNIDSQTIRYFIECCGTNMQDLINEIRKLIEYAGENGTIKKEDIDKLSIKKLESVIFDLTDDLGKKDITGALQVLQNLIYAKEPLAKILVTLYNHFKKLYITKMAINTNKDLAISLNLKPNQMFLTTKYKVQSKYFNEKDLRN
;
A
#
# COMPACT_ATOMS: atom_id res chain seq x y z
N LEU A 1 -29.86 -13.52 3.85
CA LEU A 1 -29.06 -14.75 3.65
C LEU A 1 -28.18 -15.04 4.86
N LYS A 2 -27.41 -14.04 5.37
CA LYS A 2 -26.46 -14.18 6.50
C LYS A 2 -27.16 -14.62 7.80
N GLU A 3 -28.33 -14.08 8.12
CA GLU A 3 -29.10 -14.48 9.31
C GLU A 3 -29.60 -15.93 9.27
N LYS A 4 -30.09 -16.37 8.10
CA LYS A 4 -30.51 -17.77 7.92
C LYS A 4 -29.33 -18.74 8.08
N LEU A 5 -28.16 -18.34 7.56
CA LEU A 5 -26.93 -19.13 7.68
C LEU A 5 -26.42 -19.17 9.12
N ALA A 6 -26.49 -18.05 9.85
CA ALA A 6 -26.12 -17.98 11.25
C ALA A 6 -26.97 -18.95 12.10
N LYS A 7 -28.30 -18.89 11.90
CA LYS A 7 -29.24 -19.77 12.60
C LYS A 7 -28.98 -21.25 12.26
N TYR A 8 -28.74 -21.54 10.98
CA TYR A 8 -28.41 -22.89 10.55
C TYR A 8 -27.11 -23.41 11.20
N ILE A 9 -26.07 -22.58 11.30
CA ILE A 9 -24.82 -22.93 11.98
C ILE A 9 -25.07 -23.22 13.47
N GLU A 10 -25.79 -22.32 14.17
CA GLU A 10 -26.07 -22.51 15.60
C GLU A 10 -26.87 -23.80 15.88
N GLU A 11 -27.85 -24.12 15.03
CA GLU A 11 -28.69 -25.30 15.21
C GLU A 11 -27.98 -26.62 14.81
N ASN A 12 -27.05 -26.57 13.86
CA ASN A 12 -26.49 -27.77 13.23
C ASN A 12 -24.98 -27.97 13.50
N ILE A 13 -24.32 -27.09 14.23
CA ILE A 13 -22.87 -27.19 14.46
C ILE A 13 -22.43 -28.53 15.07
N LYS A 14 -23.28 -29.12 15.92
CA LYS A 14 -23.02 -30.41 16.58
C LYS A 14 -23.20 -31.61 15.63
N ILE A 15 -23.88 -31.41 14.50
CA ILE A 15 -24.18 -32.46 13.52
C ILE A 15 -23.16 -32.41 12.37
N ILE A 16 -22.45 -31.27 12.21
CA ILE A 16 -21.40 -31.14 11.20
C ILE A 16 -20.27 -32.12 11.55
N ASN A 17 -19.93 -32.96 10.63
CA ASN A 17 -18.86 -33.95 10.80
C ASN A 17 -17.54 -33.25 11.10
N GLU A 18 -16.76 -33.79 12.07
CA GLU A 18 -15.45 -33.23 12.48
C GLU A 18 -14.43 -33.12 11.33
N SER A 19 -14.64 -33.86 10.23
CA SER A 19 -13.81 -33.75 9.04
C SER A 19 -14.15 -32.56 8.15
N VAL A 20 -15.22 -31.79 8.44
CA VAL A 20 -15.64 -30.64 7.65
C VAL A 20 -15.11 -29.35 8.28
N VAL A 21 -14.37 -28.57 7.50
CA VAL A 21 -13.90 -27.23 7.89
C VAL A 21 -14.66 -26.20 7.07
N LEU A 22 -15.46 -25.35 7.75
CA LEU A 22 -16.15 -24.21 7.13
C LEU A 22 -15.31 -22.96 7.28
N VAL A 23 -14.94 -22.35 6.17
CA VAL A 23 -14.16 -21.11 6.13
C VAL A 23 -15.01 -19.99 5.54
N PHE A 24 -15.21 -18.92 6.31
CA PHE A 24 -15.87 -17.70 5.88
C PHE A 24 -14.83 -16.62 5.68
N VAL A 25 -14.82 -15.99 4.49
CA VAL A 25 -13.90 -14.89 4.15
C VAL A 25 -14.73 -13.66 3.83
N GLU A 26 -14.52 -12.57 4.58
CA GLU A 26 -15.17 -11.29 4.36
C GLU A 26 -14.13 -10.16 4.45
N ASP A 27 -14.22 -9.20 3.53
CA ASP A 27 -13.33 -8.02 3.52
C ASP A 27 -13.68 -7.06 4.66
N GLU A 28 -14.98 -6.91 4.96
CA GLU A 28 -15.50 -6.07 6.04
C GLU A 28 -16.54 -6.87 6.83
N ALA A 29 -16.09 -7.54 7.88
CA ALA A 29 -16.98 -8.29 8.75
C ALA A 29 -17.62 -7.37 9.81
N ASP A 30 -18.95 -7.34 9.88
CA ASP A 30 -19.65 -6.69 10.97
C ASP A 30 -19.60 -7.57 12.22
N SER A 31 -18.81 -7.17 13.21
CA SER A 31 -18.65 -7.89 14.49
C SER A 31 -19.93 -7.98 15.32
N LYS A 32 -20.98 -7.20 14.98
CA LYS A 32 -22.29 -7.25 15.64
C LYS A 32 -23.28 -8.16 14.90
N SER A 33 -22.91 -8.69 13.75
CA SER A 33 -23.79 -9.58 12.98
C SER A 33 -23.99 -10.92 13.70
N THR A 34 -25.17 -11.50 13.52
CA THR A 34 -25.51 -12.82 14.08
C THR A 34 -24.56 -13.90 13.57
N LEU A 35 -24.16 -13.83 12.31
CA LEU A 35 -23.21 -14.77 11.71
C LEU A 35 -21.83 -14.70 12.38
N TYR A 36 -21.31 -13.48 12.60
CA TYR A 36 -20.02 -13.30 13.27
C TYR A 36 -20.05 -13.90 14.68
N THR A 37 -21.10 -13.58 15.45
CA THR A 37 -21.27 -14.09 16.82
C THR A 37 -21.42 -15.61 16.87
N ALA A 38 -22.13 -16.20 15.90
CA ALA A 38 -22.27 -17.67 15.82
C ALA A 38 -20.92 -18.35 15.53
N ILE A 39 -20.12 -17.76 14.62
CA ILE A 39 -18.78 -18.30 14.31
C ILE A 39 -17.84 -18.11 15.50
N GLU A 40 -17.85 -16.96 16.18
CA GLU A 40 -16.99 -16.68 17.33
C GLU A 40 -17.25 -17.64 18.50
N LYS A 41 -18.52 -18.03 18.72
CA LYS A 41 -18.89 -19.00 19.77
C LYS A 41 -18.47 -20.44 19.45
N ASN A 42 -18.41 -20.83 18.18
CA ASN A 42 -18.28 -22.23 17.78
C ASN A 42 -16.99 -22.52 16.98
N GLY A 43 -16.17 -21.50 16.72
CA GLY A 43 -14.98 -21.62 15.90
C GLY A 43 -13.93 -20.58 16.22
N ILE A 44 -13.10 -20.25 15.23
CA ILE A 44 -12.01 -19.30 15.37
C ILE A 44 -12.25 -18.15 14.39
N VAL A 45 -12.22 -16.92 14.91
CA VAL A 45 -12.26 -15.70 14.11
C VAL A 45 -10.86 -15.13 14.02
N CYS A 46 -10.34 -15.04 12.78
CA CYS A 46 -9.05 -14.41 12.50
C CYS A 46 -9.26 -13.07 11.81
N LYS A 47 -8.75 -11.99 12.39
CA LYS A 47 -8.82 -10.66 11.82
C LYS A 47 -7.49 -10.27 11.20
N PHE A 48 -7.51 -9.92 9.92
CA PHE A 48 -6.34 -9.51 9.15
C PHE A 48 -6.43 -8.03 8.80
N ASP A 49 -6.09 -7.17 9.75
CA ASP A 49 -6.06 -5.72 9.54
C ASP A 49 -4.83 -5.29 8.73
N PHE A 50 -4.95 -4.14 8.05
CA PHE A 50 -3.80 -3.51 7.41
C PHE A 50 -2.71 -3.20 8.44
N GLN A 51 -1.50 -3.65 8.17
CA GLN A 51 -0.36 -3.40 9.05
C GLN A 51 0.02 -1.92 9.03
N LYS A 52 0.38 -1.39 10.20
CA LYS A 52 0.93 -0.03 10.32
C LYS A 52 2.34 0.01 9.70
N PRO A 53 2.83 1.18 9.22
CA PRO A 53 4.16 1.29 8.61
C PRO A 53 5.28 0.69 9.45
N ASN A 54 5.27 0.92 10.76
CA ASN A 54 6.28 0.36 11.66
C ASN A 54 6.26 -1.17 11.73
N GLN A 55 5.08 -1.78 11.62
CA GLN A 55 4.95 -3.24 11.62
C GLN A 55 5.48 -3.82 10.31
N ILE A 56 5.23 -3.15 9.19
CA ILE A 56 5.80 -3.52 7.89
C ILE A 56 7.31 -3.42 7.92
N GLU A 57 7.86 -2.31 8.44
CA GLU A 57 9.30 -2.09 8.58
C GLU A 57 9.95 -3.19 9.41
N GLN A 58 9.39 -3.50 10.60
CA GLN A 58 9.87 -4.57 11.46
C GLN A 58 9.83 -5.94 10.77
N ARG A 59 8.77 -6.23 10.01
CA ARG A 59 8.63 -7.51 9.32
C ARG A 59 9.64 -7.65 8.18
N ILE A 60 9.86 -6.60 7.39
CA ILE A 60 10.91 -6.60 6.34
C ILE A 60 12.29 -6.81 6.97
N LYS A 61 12.59 -6.08 8.06
CA LYS A 61 13.84 -6.24 8.78
C LYS A 61 14.03 -7.67 9.32
N ALA A 62 12.99 -8.26 9.88
CA ALA A 62 13.02 -9.63 10.37
C ALA A 62 13.28 -10.65 9.24
N ILE A 63 12.68 -10.44 8.06
CA ILE A 63 12.93 -11.27 6.88
C ILE A 63 14.40 -11.17 6.47
N CYS A 64 14.94 -9.97 6.29
CA CYS A 64 16.35 -9.80 5.92
C CYS A 64 17.31 -10.45 6.94
N ASN A 65 17.04 -10.25 8.23
CA ASN A 65 17.86 -10.86 9.30
C ASN A 65 17.83 -12.40 9.26
N ALA A 66 16.68 -13.00 8.95
CA ALA A 66 16.57 -14.47 8.84
C ALA A 66 17.45 -15.04 7.71
N TYR A 67 17.73 -14.24 6.69
CA TYR A 67 18.66 -14.57 5.60
C TYR A 67 20.07 -13.98 5.79
N LYS A 68 20.37 -13.44 6.98
CA LYS A 68 21.65 -12.81 7.32
C LYS A 68 22.02 -11.64 6.37
N VAL A 69 21.05 -10.92 5.86
CA VAL A 69 21.24 -9.76 5.00
C VAL A 69 20.94 -8.49 5.78
N ASN A 70 21.81 -7.48 5.62
CA ASN A 70 21.67 -6.21 6.31
C ASN A 70 20.85 -5.22 5.47
N ILE A 71 20.00 -4.45 6.16
CA ILE A 71 19.27 -3.34 5.58
C ILE A 71 18.98 -2.31 6.67
N ASP A 72 19.22 -1.04 6.40
CA ASP A 72 18.91 0.04 7.34
C ASP A 72 17.47 0.51 7.25
N SER A 73 16.97 1.15 8.30
CA SER A 73 15.57 1.61 8.38
C SER A 73 15.22 2.65 7.31
N GLN A 74 16.16 3.47 6.87
CA GLN A 74 15.92 4.46 5.82
C GLN A 74 15.71 3.77 4.46
N THR A 75 16.53 2.76 4.17
CA THR A 75 16.42 1.93 2.98
C THR A 75 15.13 1.11 2.97
N ILE A 76 14.70 0.56 4.12
CA ILE A 76 13.38 -0.12 4.24
C ILE A 76 12.23 0.83 3.92
N ARG A 77 12.25 2.04 4.45
CA ARG A 77 11.19 3.04 4.16
C ARG A 77 11.14 3.39 2.69
N TYR A 78 12.30 3.63 2.09
CA TYR A 78 12.40 3.85 0.64
C TYR A 78 11.85 2.67 -0.16
N PHE A 79 12.18 1.44 0.23
CA PHE A 79 11.64 0.21 -0.38
C PHE A 79 10.11 0.16 -0.32
N ILE A 80 9.53 0.44 0.85
CA ILE A 80 8.06 0.48 1.03
C ILE A 80 7.43 1.59 0.18
N GLU A 81 8.10 2.74 0.07
CA GLU A 81 7.63 3.84 -0.80
C GLU A 81 7.62 3.46 -2.28
N CYS A 82 8.63 2.75 -2.73
CA CYS A 82 8.74 2.30 -4.12
C CYS A 82 7.76 1.16 -4.45
N CYS A 83 7.72 0.13 -3.59
CA CYS A 83 6.99 -1.11 -3.86
C CYS A 83 5.56 -1.12 -3.28
N GLY A 84 5.20 -0.10 -2.49
CA GLY A 84 3.89 0.02 -1.85
C GLY A 84 3.80 -0.76 -0.53
N THR A 85 2.57 -0.96 -0.04
CA THR A 85 2.30 -1.48 1.30
C THR A 85 1.62 -2.85 1.31
N ASN A 86 1.47 -3.48 0.14
CA ASN A 86 0.96 -4.85 0.07
C ASN A 86 2.06 -5.81 0.53
N MET A 87 1.77 -6.59 1.57
CA MET A 87 2.78 -7.46 2.19
C MET A 87 3.27 -8.56 1.25
N GLN A 88 2.39 -9.13 0.42
CA GLN A 88 2.79 -10.18 -0.52
C GLN A 88 3.73 -9.64 -1.59
N ASP A 89 3.43 -8.46 -2.15
CA ASP A 89 4.29 -7.79 -3.12
C ASP A 89 5.66 -7.47 -2.49
N LEU A 90 5.65 -6.91 -1.26
CA LEU A 90 6.88 -6.61 -0.53
C LEU A 90 7.74 -7.85 -0.26
N ILE A 91 7.12 -8.99 0.11
CA ILE A 91 7.84 -10.24 0.33
C ILE A 91 8.50 -10.73 -0.98
N ASN A 92 7.78 -10.63 -2.09
CA ASN A 92 8.31 -11.05 -3.38
C ASN A 92 9.48 -10.16 -3.84
N GLU A 93 9.35 -8.84 -3.65
CA GLU A 93 10.38 -7.88 -4.02
C GLU A 93 11.62 -7.97 -3.11
N ILE A 94 11.43 -8.09 -1.78
CA ILE A 94 12.57 -8.17 -0.86
C ILE A 94 13.37 -9.46 -1.03
N ARG A 95 12.74 -10.57 -1.42
CA ARG A 95 13.45 -11.81 -1.72
C ARG A 95 14.45 -11.66 -2.87
N LYS A 96 14.08 -10.96 -3.94
CA LYS A 96 15.01 -10.66 -5.04
C LYS A 96 16.23 -9.88 -4.57
N LEU A 97 16.00 -8.89 -3.71
CA LEU A 97 17.08 -8.07 -3.15
C LEU A 97 17.97 -8.87 -2.21
N ILE A 98 17.42 -9.78 -1.43
CA ILE A 98 18.17 -10.69 -0.55
C ILE A 98 19.07 -11.62 -1.37
N GLU A 99 18.52 -12.25 -2.40
CA GLU A 99 19.27 -13.13 -3.30
C GLU A 99 20.40 -12.36 -4.01
N TYR A 100 20.13 -11.12 -4.44
CA TYR A 100 21.15 -10.28 -5.07
C TYR A 100 22.25 -9.86 -4.10
N ALA A 101 21.92 -9.49 -2.87
CA ALA A 101 22.90 -9.07 -1.86
C ALA A 101 23.77 -10.23 -1.37
N GLY A 102 23.22 -11.44 -1.35
CA GLY A 102 23.88 -12.64 -0.81
C GLY A 102 24.03 -12.64 0.70
N GLU A 103 24.48 -13.78 1.25
CA GLU A 103 24.68 -13.95 2.69
C GLU A 103 25.71 -12.92 3.21
N ASN A 104 25.39 -12.27 4.33
CA ASN A 104 26.15 -11.17 4.95
C ASN A 104 26.25 -9.90 4.09
N GLY A 105 25.52 -9.83 2.97
CA GLY A 105 25.45 -8.63 2.14
C GLY A 105 24.59 -7.52 2.76
N THR A 106 24.57 -6.37 2.07
CA THR A 106 23.79 -5.21 2.51
C THR A 106 22.97 -4.68 1.34
N ILE A 107 21.67 -4.56 1.52
CA ILE A 107 20.76 -3.96 0.54
C ILE A 107 20.85 -2.43 0.64
N LYS A 108 21.08 -1.78 -0.51
CA LYS A 108 21.16 -0.33 -0.66
C LYS A 108 20.02 0.20 -1.52
N LYS A 109 19.84 1.53 -1.53
CA LYS A 109 18.81 2.18 -2.38
C LYS A 109 19.00 1.90 -3.85
N GLU A 110 20.25 1.88 -4.32
CA GLU A 110 20.62 1.61 -5.71
C GLU A 110 20.18 0.20 -6.16
N ASP A 111 20.20 -0.78 -5.25
CA ASP A 111 19.75 -2.14 -5.52
C ASP A 111 18.22 -2.18 -5.70
N ILE A 112 17.49 -1.41 -4.87
CA ILE A 112 16.04 -1.24 -4.99
C ILE A 112 15.70 -0.61 -6.34
N ASP A 113 16.38 0.47 -6.70
CA ASP A 113 16.16 1.16 -7.98
C ASP A 113 16.43 0.27 -9.20
N LYS A 114 17.40 -0.62 -9.09
CA LYS A 114 17.84 -1.52 -10.17
C LYS A 114 16.94 -2.75 -10.32
N LEU A 115 16.48 -3.34 -9.22
CA LEU A 115 15.89 -4.68 -9.21
C LEU A 115 14.40 -4.71 -8.86
N SER A 116 13.90 -3.73 -8.11
CA SER A 116 12.51 -3.75 -7.66
C SER A 116 11.56 -3.16 -8.68
N ILE A 117 10.39 -3.77 -8.79
CA ILE A 117 9.29 -3.23 -9.60
C ILE A 117 8.61 -2.13 -8.78
N LYS A 118 8.83 -0.88 -9.19
CA LYS A 118 8.16 0.27 -8.58
C LYS A 118 6.68 0.28 -8.94
N LYS A 119 5.82 0.59 -7.97
CA LYS A 119 4.41 0.81 -8.25
C LYS A 119 4.21 2.08 -9.08
N LEU A 120 3.23 2.03 -9.97
CA LEU A 120 2.91 3.15 -10.86
C LEU A 120 2.66 4.45 -10.07
N GLU A 121 1.99 4.35 -8.91
CA GLU A 121 1.77 5.50 -8.03
C GLU A 121 3.08 6.13 -7.55
N SER A 122 4.10 5.32 -7.24
CA SER A 122 5.43 5.84 -6.85
C SER A 122 6.11 6.55 -8.02
N VAL A 123 6.05 5.97 -9.21
CA VAL A 123 6.62 6.59 -10.42
C VAL A 123 5.90 7.89 -10.80
N ILE A 124 4.58 7.96 -10.59
CA ILE A 124 3.81 9.19 -10.80
C ILE A 124 4.20 10.26 -9.77
N PHE A 125 4.56 9.90 -8.53
CA PHE A 125 5.13 10.86 -7.59
C PHE A 125 6.44 11.45 -8.10
N ASP A 126 7.34 10.63 -8.66
CA ASP A 126 8.60 11.11 -9.23
C ASP A 126 8.33 12.06 -10.41
N LEU A 127 7.46 11.65 -11.35
CA LEU A 127 7.04 12.49 -12.48
C LEU A 127 6.48 13.85 -12.04
N THR A 128 5.57 13.86 -11.07
CA THR A 128 4.95 15.12 -10.61
C THR A 128 5.90 15.97 -9.77
N ASP A 129 6.89 15.37 -9.12
CA ASP A 129 7.96 16.10 -8.44
C ASP A 129 8.84 16.86 -9.45
N ASP A 130 9.23 16.21 -10.54
CA ASP A 130 10.01 16.81 -11.61
C ASP A 130 9.22 17.94 -12.29
N LEU A 131 7.94 17.72 -12.59
CA LEU A 131 7.05 18.77 -13.11
C LEU A 131 6.96 19.98 -12.17
N GLY A 132 6.81 19.73 -10.87
CA GLY A 132 6.74 20.78 -9.85
C GLY A 132 8.03 21.59 -9.72
N LYS A 133 9.17 20.94 -9.88
CA LYS A 133 10.51 21.56 -9.92
C LYS A 133 10.84 22.20 -11.27
N LYS A 134 9.95 22.06 -12.27
CA LYS A 134 10.18 22.49 -13.66
C LYS A 134 11.33 21.75 -14.34
N ASP A 135 11.68 20.55 -13.87
CA ASP A 135 12.62 19.67 -14.54
C ASP A 135 11.90 18.87 -15.64
N ILE A 136 11.77 19.51 -16.81
CA ILE A 136 11.09 18.91 -17.95
C ILE A 136 11.84 17.69 -18.46
N THR A 137 13.17 17.71 -18.40
CA THR A 137 14.01 16.58 -18.87
C THR A 137 13.78 15.35 -18.00
N GLY A 138 13.81 15.48 -16.68
CA GLY A 138 13.52 14.41 -15.74
C GLY A 138 12.10 13.86 -15.93
N ALA A 139 11.11 14.76 -16.01
CA ALA A 139 9.72 14.39 -16.24
C ALA A 139 9.50 13.57 -17.53
N LEU A 140 10.12 14.00 -18.64
CA LEU A 140 10.06 13.27 -19.91
C LEU A 140 10.75 11.91 -19.82
N GLN A 141 11.88 11.81 -19.14
CA GLN A 141 12.56 10.54 -18.93
C GLN A 141 11.70 9.54 -18.16
N VAL A 142 11.05 9.98 -17.09
CA VAL A 142 10.12 9.15 -16.31
C VAL A 142 8.95 8.67 -17.17
N LEU A 143 8.36 9.57 -17.97
CA LEU A 143 7.27 9.22 -18.89
C LEU A 143 7.70 8.22 -19.96
N GLN A 144 8.88 8.40 -20.55
CA GLN A 144 9.44 7.46 -21.52
C GLN A 144 9.68 6.08 -20.92
N ASN A 145 10.17 6.03 -19.68
CA ASN A 145 10.37 4.77 -18.96
C ASN A 145 9.04 4.03 -18.72
N LEU A 146 7.96 4.74 -18.40
CA LEU A 146 6.61 4.16 -18.25
C LEU A 146 6.09 3.58 -19.57
N ILE A 147 6.28 4.30 -20.68
CA ILE A 147 5.89 3.84 -22.03
C ILE A 147 6.73 2.62 -22.42
N TYR A 148 8.04 2.67 -22.18
CA TYR A 148 8.94 1.54 -22.46
C TYR A 148 8.61 0.29 -21.66
N ALA A 149 8.19 0.46 -20.38
CA ALA A 149 7.70 -0.60 -19.54
C ALA A 149 6.32 -1.15 -19.99
N LYS A 150 5.76 -0.63 -21.09
CA LYS A 150 4.45 -1.00 -21.65
C LYS A 150 3.29 -0.80 -20.66
N GLU A 151 3.41 0.16 -19.74
CA GLU A 151 2.27 0.52 -18.90
C GLU A 151 1.14 1.09 -19.79
N PRO A 152 -0.12 0.62 -19.64
CA PRO A 152 -1.22 1.10 -20.44
C PRO A 152 -1.42 2.62 -20.27
N LEU A 153 -1.46 3.35 -21.39
CA LEU A 153 -1.58 4.81 -21.37
C LEU A 153 -2.80 5.30 -20.57
N ALA A 154 -3.93 4.60 -20.70
CA ALA A 154 -5.14 4.89 -19.93
C ALA A 154 -4.88 4.78 -18.41
N LYS A 155 -4.11 3.79 -17.98
CA LYS A 155 -3.76 3.60 -16.55
C LYS A 155 -2.85 4.72 -16.06
N ILE A 156 -1.87 5.13 -16.87
CA ILE A 156 -1.00 6.28 -16.56
C ILE A 156 -1.84 7.55 -16.38
N LEU A 157 -2.73 7.85 -17.33
CA LEU A 157 -3.59 9.04 -17.29
C LEU A 157 -4.52 9.05 -16.07
N VAL A 158 -5.18 7.93 -15.78
CA VAL A 158 -6.06 7.81 -14.61
C VAL A 158 -5.27 7.97 -13.30
N THR A 159 -4.06 7.40 -13.22
CA THR A 159 -3.24 7.51 -12.02
C THR A 159 -2.74 8.94 -11.85
N LEU A 160 -2.31 9.59 -12.93
CA LEU A 160 -1.90 11.01 -12.93
C LEU A 160 -3.05 11.93 -12.53
N TYR A 161 -4.24 11.74 -13.12
CA TYR A 161 -5.43 12.49 -12.74
C TYR A 161 -5.75 12.34 -11.24
N ASN A 162 -5.76 11.11 -10.75
CA ASN A 162 -6.01 10.84 -9.33
C ASN A 162 -4.95 11.46 -8.42
N HIS A 163 -3.70 11.52 -8.89
CA HIS A 163 -2.62 12.17 -8.16
C HIS A 163 -2.85 13.69 -8.05
N PHE A 164 -3.12 14.38 -9.16
CA PHE A 164 -3.42 15.81 -9.15
C PHE A 164 -4.69 16.14 -8.35
N LYS A 165 -5.72 15.30 -8.44
CA LYS A 165 -6.92 15.40 -7.59
C LYS A 165 -6.57 15.35 -6.11
N LYS A 166 -5.67 14.45 -5.69
CA LYS A 166 -5.20 14.36 -4.31
C LYS A 166 -4.37 15.58 -3.90
N LEU A 167 -3.56 16.14 -4.78
CA LEU A 167 -2.85 17.40 -4.53
C LEU A 167 -3.83 18.56 -4.30
N TYR A 168 -4.88 18.66 -5.11
CA TYR A 168 -5.94 19.66 -4.93
C TYR A 168 -6.65 19.49 -3.58
N ILE A 169 -7.10 18.27 -3.26
CA ILE A 169 -7.72 17.95 -1.96
C ILE A 169 -6.79 18.32 -0.80
N THR A 170 -5.49 18.05 -0.95
CA THR A 170 -4.47 18.40 0.06
C THR A 170 -4.42 19.90 0.29
N LYS A 171 -4.40 20.73 -0.77
CA LYS A 171 -4.45 22.18 -0.64
C LYS A 171 -5.70 22.66 0.07
N MET A 172 -6.85 22.14 -0.33
CA MET A 172 -8.13 22.51 0.29
C MET A 172 -8.18 22.11 1.77
N ALA A 173 -7.69 20.93 2.11
CA ALA A 173 -7.65 20.46 3.50
C ALA A 173 -6.71 21.33 4.37
N ILE A 174 -5.56 21.73 3.85
CA ILE A 174 -4.63 22.65 4.53
C ILE A 174 -5.29 24.00 4.77
N ASN A 175 -5.93 24.59 3.75
CA ASN A 175 -6.59 25.88 3.84
C ASN A 175 -7.80 25.88 4.81
N THR A 176 -8.44 24.72 5.00
CA THR A 176 -9.61 24.56 5.89
C THR A 176 -9.28 23.89 7.22
N ASN A 177 -8.00 23.69 7.56
CA ASN A 177 -7.54 23.00 8.77
C ASN A 177 -8.19 21.63 8.99
N LYS A 178 -8.47 20.88 7.93
CA LYS A 178 -9.02 19.52 8.01
C LYS A 178 -7.90 18.48 8.08
N ASP A 179 -8.21 17.33 8.71
CA ASP A 179 -7.29 16.21 8.74
C ASP A 179 -7.03 15.67 7.31
N LEU A 180 -5.76 15.60 6.94
CA LEU A 180 -5.30 15.20 5.62
C LEU A 180 -5.53 13.72 5.33
N ALA A 181 -5.34 12.86 6.33
CA ALA A 181 -5.51 11.43 6.13
C ALA A 181 -6.98 11.08 5.86
N ILE A 182 -7.88 11.72 6.59
CA ILE A 182 -9.33 11.58 6.41
C ILE A 182 -9.73 12.16 5.04
N SER A 183 -9.27 13.38 4.70
CA SER A 183 -9.61 14.06 3.44
C SER A 183 -9.15 13.27 2.21
N LEU A 184 -8.01 12.58 2.30
CA LEU A 184 -7.44 11.76 1.23
C LEU A 184 -7.92 10.29 1.27
N ASN A 185 -8.75 9.92 2.25
CA ASN A 185 -9.22 8.55 2.49
C ASN A 185 -8.06 7.55 2.53
N LEU A 186 -7.00 7.87 3.30
CA LEU A 186 -5.81 7.05 3.40
C LEU A 186 -5.98 5.92 4.43
N LYS A 187 -5.51 4.74 4.06
CA LYS A 187 -5.43 3.61 4.99
C LYS A 187 -4.30 3.82 6.00
N PRO A 188 -4.35 3.18 7.19
CA PRO A 188 -3.32 3.35 8.23
C PRO A 188 -1.88 3.11 7.74
N ASN A 189 -1.68 2.19 6.82
CA ASN A 189 -0.39 1.88 6.21
C ASN A 189 0.08 2.92 5.16
N GLN A 190 -0.78 3.85 4.77
CA GLN A 190 -0.51 4.89 3.77
C GLN A 190 -0.30 6.28 4.39
N MET A 191 -0.24 6.39 5.71
CA MET A 191 -0.12 7.67 6.41
C MET A 191 1.13 8.48 6.01
N PHE A 192 2.21 7.82 5.60
CA PHE A 192 3.41 8.48 5.09
C PHE A 192 3.16 9.34 3.83
N LEU A 193 2.11 9.02 3.05
CA LEU A 193 1.73 9.78 1.87
C LEU A 193 1.23 11.20 2.20
N THR A 194 0.72 11.43 3.42
CA THR A 194 0.29 12.77 3.84
C THR A 194 1.42 13.78 3.73
N THR A 195 2.62 13.40 4.16
CA THR A 195 3.82 14.25 4.09
C THR A 195 4.22 14.51 2.64
N LYS A 196 4.22 13.47 1.79
CA LYS A 196 4.54 13.61 0.36
C LYS A 196 3.57 14.54 -0.36
N TYR A 197 2.27 14.32 -0.22
CA TYR A 197 1.25 15.20 -0.82
C TYR A 197 1.34 16.64 -0.30
N LYS A 198 1.63 16.83 1.00
CA LYS A 198 1.80 18.15 1.59
C LYS A 198 3.00 18.90 0.99
N VAL A 199 4.11 18.22 0.75
CA VAL A 199 5.30 18.82 0.12
C VAL A 199 5.00 19.16 -1.35
N GLN A 200 4.52 18.20 -2.12
CA GLN A 200 4.26 18.41 -3.56
C GLN A 200 3.17 19.44 -3.84
N SER A 201 2.13 19.49 -3.01
CA SER A 201 1.06 20.48 -3.18
C SER A 201 1.55 21.93 -3.17
N LYS A 202 2.74 22.22 -2.61
CA LYS A 202 3.35 23.55 -2.61
C LYS A 202 3.85 23.99 -3.99
N TYR A 203 4.18 23.04 -4.86
CA TYR A 203 4.71 23.35 -6.20
C TYR A 203 3.64 23.89 -7.16
N PHE A 204 2.36 23.58 -6.92
CA PHE A 204 1.27 23.89 -7.82
C PHE A 204 0.32 24.93 -7.23
N ASN A 205 -0.21 25.82 -8.04
CA ASN A 205 -1.25 26.75 -7.63
C ASN A 205 -2.61 26.06 -7.61
N GLU A 206 -3.55 26.58 -6.82
CA GLU A 206 -4.91 26.02 -6.73
C GLU A 206 -5.64 26.08 -8.08
N LYS A 207 -5.45 27.18 -8.84
CA LYS A 207 -6.04 27.34 -10.18
C LYS A 207 -5.55 26.28 -11.16
N ASP A 208 -4.26 25.95 -11.11
CA ASP A 208 -3.64 24.97 -12.01
C ASP A 208 -4.13 23.52 -11.71
N LEU A 209 -4.44 23.26 -10.45
CA LEU A 209 -4.94 21.94 -10.01
C LEU A 209 -6.45 21.76 -10.23
N ARG A 210 -7.20 22.87 -10.47
CA ARG A 210 -8.65 22.86 -10.65
C ARG A 210 -9.07 22.65 -12.10
N ASN A 211 -8.24 23.06 -13.06
CA ASN A 211 -8.49 22.95 -14.49
C ASN A 211 -8.02 21.60 -15.04
#